data_3eb222127750e26b97cf900191d97e5a
#
_entry.id   3eb222127750e26b97cf900191d97e5a
#
_cell.length_a   1.000
_cell.length_b   1.000
_cell.length_c   1.000
_cell.angle_alpha   90.00
_cell.angle_beta   90.00
_cell.angle_gamma   90.00
#
_symmetry.space_group_name_H-M   'P 1'
#
loop_
_entity.id
_entity.type
_entity.pdbx_description
1 polymer ?
#
loop_
_entity_poly.entity_id
_entity_poly.type
_entity_poly.pdbx_seq_one_letter_code
_entity_poly.pdbx_strand_id
1 'polypeptide(L)'
;MKEDLSHFPVFAQKIIEKYVSAQSNVFLVYGNTQDIYSVSPDRYVNLVDFLVEALIKPDRPSAPRFVVVYDPASGISFLNPRDVPLIEKELGAARLEAILSAARRDVVTALATLRELTRLNVMVDADVDGGRKVRKDFAVIIRYGEAVAPPARGDIMLDSDRLKVITLENWFSDSAFVASSDIVFVLAETLSGLNERIVDLPYCATIRIDRPGENERRRYIEYLIAKEKVEVSVSISQLAYSSAGLSLLSIRQIFRQARFKGQAITPEIIFEKTKEILEKELEGHIEFPVLKYGFEQVIGATKLKKKLTELKLCLLQDDPELMPVGILVPGANGVGKTYIYKAFAKECGWVAVVLKNIRGPYVGQTEKNWERIRSVLEAMGNVMVIYDEADTEIGGRSAQTHDVDRRLFGNILKMMSDPSNRGKIVWIIITARPDRLEPDIKRSGRAGEHLPVFDNEGPERETFLKSVLSRAGIELESFPDTQRTSFLTLTKDYYPSDFDQLLTELKRRRHREGKLTPEMVLEVVTDFIPSDIARQRRSGLVRDN
;
A
#
# COMPACT_ATOMS: atom_id res chain seq x y z
N MET A 1 -10.66 -12.18 35.57
CA MET A 1 -11.72 -12.41 34.56
C MET A 1 -11.15 -11.98 33.21
N LYS A 2 -11.05 -12.89 32.27
CA LYS A 2 -10.73 -12.48 30.85
C LYS A 2 -12.01 -11.84 30.33
N GLU A 3 -12.06 -10.51 30.29
CA GLU A 3 -13.09 -9.81 29.51
C GLU A 3 -13.02 -10.36 28.06
N ASP A 4 -14.18 -10.64 27.49
CA ASP A 4 -14.25 -11.02 26.07
C ASP A 4 -13.85 -9.81 25.23
N LEU A 5 -12.63 -9.84 24.71
CA LEU A 5 -12.06 -8.77 23.91
C LEU A 5 -12.40 -8.91 22.41
N SER A 6 -13.14 -9.95 22.03
CA SER A 6 -13.42 -10.27 20.63
C SER A 6 -14.17 -9.17 19.86
N HIS A 7 -14.87 -8.30 20.58
CA HIS A 7 -15.60 -7.17 20.02
C HIS A 7 -14.70 -5.96 19.66
N PHE A 8 -13.46 -5.92 20.18
CA PHE A 8 -12.50 -4.86 19.84
C PHE A 8 -11.71 -5.18 18.57
N PRO A 9 -11.28 -4.17 17.80
CA PRO A 9 -10.30 -4.34 16.74
C PRO A 9 -9.00 -4.98 17.26
N VAL A 10 -8.31 -5.75 16.42
CA VAL A 10 -7.11 -6.51 16.80
C VAL A 10 -6.03 -5.62 17.43
N PHE A 11 -5.83 -4.41 16.93
CA PHE A 11 -4.86 -3.49 17.51
C PHE A 11 -5.22 -3.08 18.95
N ALA A 12 -6.51 -2.89 19.23
CA ALA A 12 -6.98 -2.54 20.56
C ALA A 12 -6.83 -3.71 21.55
N GLN A 13 -7.08 -4.94 21.09
CA GLN A 13 -6.82 -6.14 21.88
C GLN A 13 -5.35 -6.24 22.31
N LYS A 14 -4.42 -6.00 21.35
CA LYS A 14 -2.97 -5.99 21.62
C LYS A 14 -2.56 -4.90 22.62
N ILE A 15 -3.17 -3.71 22.54
CA ILE A 15 -2.92 -2.64 23.52
C ILE A 15 -3.36 -3.08 24.92
N ILE A 16 -4.60 -3.59 25.04
CA ILE A 16 -5.15 -4.04 26.33
C ILE A 16 -4.28 -5.17 26.91
N GLU A 17 -3.94 -6.17 26.11
CA GLU A 17 -3.10 -7.30 26.53
C GLU A 17 -1.77 -6.83 27.11
N LYS A 18 -1.05 -6.00 26.37
CA LYS A 18 0.28 -5.50 26.79
C LYS A 18 0.20 -4.58 28.00
N TYR A 19 -0.83 -3.76 28.11
CA TYR A 19 -1.03 -2.88 29.25
C TYR A 19 -1.41 -3.65 30.51
N VAL A 20 -2.39 -4.57 30.44
CA VAL A 20 -2.86 -5.36 31.60
C VAL A 20 -1.76 -6.33 32.09
N SER A 21 -0.94 -6.84 31.19
CA SER A 21 0.21 -7.70 31.56
C SER A 21 1.43 -6.91 32.04
N ALA A 22 1.33 -5.59 32.18
CA ALA A 22 2.42 -4.69 32.58
C ALA A 22 3.68 -4.81 31.71
N GLN A 23 3.52 -5.22 30.44
CA GLN A 23 4.63 -5.27 29.47
C GLN A 23 5.00 -3.89 28.96
N SER A 24 4.02 -2.99 28.82
CA SER A 24 4.24 -1.65 28.29
C SER A 24 3.14 -0.70 28.76
N ASN A 25 3.52 0.55 29.02
CA ASN A 25 2.62 1.67 29.24
C ASN A 25 2.83 2.79 28.20
N VAL A 26 3.73 2.61 27.25
CA VAL A 26 3.93 3.49 26.08
C VAL A 26 3.60 2.71 24.81
N PHE A 27 2.69 3.24 24.00
CA PHE A 27 2.24 2.64 22.75
C PHE A 27 2.52 3.54 21.57
N LEU A 28 3.43 3.12 20.68
CA LEU A 28 3.71 3.76 19.40
C LEU A 28 2.71 3.21 18.38
N VAL A 29 1.65 3.95 18.16
CA VAL A 29 0.52 3.53 17.31
C VAL A 29 0.69 4.13 15.92
N TYR A 30 0.79 3.29 14.89
CA TYR A 30 1.06 3.74 13.53
C TYR A 30 0.22 3.01 12.48
N GLY A 31 0.21 3.51 11.24
CA GLY A 31 -0.53 2.97 10.11
C GLY A 31 -1.81 3.74 9.84
N ASN A 32 -2.95 3.09 9.84
CA ASN A 32 -4.25 3.71 9.48
C ASN A 32 -4.80 4.64 10.57
N THR A 33 -3.99 5.55 11.11
CA THR A 33 -4.32 6.39 12.27
C THR A 33 -5.32 7.51 11.98
N GLN A 34 -5.55 7.84 10.71
CA GLN A 34 -6.45 8.92 10.26
C GLN A 34 -7.87 8.43 9.95
N ASP A 35 -8.17 7.16 10.17
CA ASP A 35 -9.46 6.54 9.88
C ASP A 35 -10.46 6.70 11.04
N ILE A 36 -11.61 6.07 10.89
CA ILE A 36 -12.67 5.99 11.88
C ILE A 36 -12.85 4.56 12.36
N TYR A 37 -13.26 4.42 13.62
CA TYR A 37 -13.32 3.16 14.34
C TYR A 37 -14.68 2.99 15.01
N SER A 38 -15.18 1.76 15.02
CA SER A 38 -16.45 1.42 15.68
C SER A 38 -16.28 1.36 17.20
N VAL A 39 -17.01 2.18 17.91
CA VAL A 39 -17.18 2.09 19.38
C VAL A 39 -18.39 1.24 19.71
N SER A 40 -19.42 1.29 18.86
CA SER A 40 -20.62 0.45 18.90
C SER A 40 -21.11 0.23 17.46
N PRO A 41 -22.01 -0.71 17.19
CA PRO A 41 -22.51 -0.99 15.84
C PRO A 41 -22.98 0.23 15.07
N ASP A 42 -23.55 1.22 15.78
CA ASP A 42 -24.12 2.43 15.18
C ASP A 42 -23.26 3.69 15.36
N ARG A 43 -22.06 3.55 15.92
CA ARG A 43 -21.21 4.69 16.23
C ARG A 43 -19.77 4.48 15.80
N TYR A 44 -19.31 5.36 14.93
CA TYR A 44 -17.93 5.42 14.41
C TYR A 44 -17.32 6.78 14.73
N VAL A 45 -16.13 6.77 15.31
CA VAL A 45 -15.39 7.94 15.80
C VAL A 45 -13.95 7.93 15.29
N ASN A 46 -13.23 9.05 15.37
CA ASN A 46 -11.80 9.10 15.06
C ASN A 46 -10.98 8.30 16.09
N LEU A 47 -9.68 8.08 15.80
CA LEU A 47 -8.82 7.27 16.66
C LEU A 47 -8.69 7.81 18.09
N VAL A 48 -8.57 9.13 18.26
CA VAL A 48 -8.45 9.74 19.61
C VAL A 48 -9.69 9.46 20.43
N ASP A 49 -10.88 9.72 19.88
CA ASP A 49 -12.15 9.45 20.56
C ASP A 49 -12.33 7.95 20.82
N PHE A 50 -11.91 7.09 19.89
CA PHE A 50 -11.92 5.63 20.10
C PHE A 50 -11.02 5.21 21.27
N LEU A 51 -9.79 5.70 21.34
CA LEU A 51 -8.90 5.42 22.47
C LEU A 51 -9.52 5.86 23.79
N VAL A 52 -10.15 7.02 23.83
CA VAL A 52 -10.77 7.56 25.05
C VAL A 52 -12.00 6.76 25.44
N GLU A 53 -12.95 6.59 24.54
CA GLU A 53 -14.25 5.98 24.85
C GLU A 53 -14.17 4.46 25.05
N ALA A 54 -13.34 3.79 24.25
CA ALA A 54 -13.26 2.34 24.24
C ALA A 54 -12.20 1.76 25.19
N LEU A 55 -11.01 2.37 25.26
CA LEU A 55 -9.87 1.81 25.98
C LEU A 55 -9.58 2.54 27.30
N ILE A 56 -9.48 3.86 27.30
CA ILE A 56 -9.08 4.64 28.48
C ILE A 56 -10.22 4.68 29.50
N LYS A 57 -11.46 4.96 29.04
CA LYS A 57 -12.67 5.08 29.89
C LYS A 57 -12.40 5.94 31.14
N PRO A 58 -12.15 7.27 30.97
CA PRO A 58 -11.58 8.13 32.00
C PRO A 58 -12.40 8.23 33.28
N ASP A 59 -13.73 8.05 33.19
CA ASP A 59 -14.66 8.19 34.30
C ASP A 59 -14.90 6.87 35.07
N ARG A 60 -14.06 5.84 34.85
CA ARG A 60 -14.16 4.56 35.58
C ARG A 60 -13.79 4.79 37.04
N PRO A 61 -14.72 4.57 38.02
CA PRO A 61 -14.45 4.89 39.42
C PRO A 61 -13.26 4.14 40.03
N SER A 62 -13.01 2.90 39.59
CA SER A 62 -11.91 2.07 40.09
C SER A 62 -10.53 2.46 39.52
N ALA A 63 -10.49 3.24 38.43
CA ALA A 63 -9.27 3.66 37.76
C ALA A 63 -9.50 4.97 36.98
N PRO A 64 -9.77 6.08 37.69
CA PRO A 64 -10.05 7.36 37.05
C PRO A 64 -8.80 7.93 36.36
N ARG A 65 -8.97 8.62 35.23
CA ARG A 65 -7.86 9.14 34.44
C ARG A 65 -8.05 10.56 33.98
N PHE A 66 -6.97 11.33 34.03
CA PHE A 66 -6.84 12.55 33.25
C PHE A 66 -6.53 12.17 31.80
N VAL A 67 -7.26 12.70 30.85
CA VAL A 67 -6.94 12.55 29.42
C VAL A 67 -6.33 13.84 28.92
N VAL A 68 -5.07 13.76 28.52
CA VAL A 68 -4.28 14.88 28.02
C VAL A 68 -3.94 14.62 26.56
N VAL A 69 -4.30 15.54 25.67
CA VAL A 69 -3.96 15.45 24.25
C VAL A 69 -2.91 16.53 23.94
N TYR A 70 -1.82 16.11 23.34
CA TYR A 70 -0.81 17.01 22.83
C TYR A 70 -0.78 17.00 21.29
N ASP A 71 -0.86 18.19 20.74
CA ASP A 71 -0.74 18.46 19.31
C ASP A 71 0.33 19.54 19.11
N PRO A 72 1.39 19.29 18.31
CA PRO A 72 2.48 20.28 18.14
C PRO A 72 2.02 21.66 17.66
N ALA A 73 0.88 21.75 16.96
CA ALA A 73 0.33 23.04 16.49
C ALA A 73 -0.56 23.72 17.54
N SER A 74 -1.27 22.95 18.37
CA SER A 74 -2.28 23.48 19.32
C SER A 74 -1.80 23.46 20.77
N GLY A 75 -0.73 22.72 21.07
CA GLY A 75 -0.20 22.57 22.43
C GLY A 75 -0.89 21.47 23.24
N ILE A 76 -0.82 21.56 24.55
CA ILE A 76 -1.41 20.61 25.50
C ILE A 76 -2.86 21.02 25.79
N SER A 77 -3.79 20.06 25.75
CA SER A 77 -5.19 20.24 26.11
C SER A 77 -5.70 19.10 27.00
N PHE A 78 -6.51 19.42 27.98
CA PHE A 78 -7.24 18.45 28.78
C PHE A 78 -8.59 18.17 28.12
N LEU A 79 -8.92 16.90 27.92
CA LEU A 79 -10.16 16.51 27.25
C LEU A 79 -11.40 16.90 28.09
N ASN A 80 -11.32 16.73 29.42
CA ASN A 80 -12.36 17.13 30.35
C ASN A 80 -11.97 18.44 31.05
N PRO A 81 -12.66 19.57 30.78
CA PRO A 81 -12.36 20.85 31.44
C PRO A 81 -12.46 20.81 32.98
N ARG A 82 -13.24 19.88 33.54
CA ARG A 82 -13.38 19.69 35.00
C ARG A 82 -12.12 19.18 35.66
N ASP A 83 -11.16 18.67 34.89
CA ASP A 83 -9.89 18.17 35.38
C ASP A 83 -8.88 19.28 35.66
N VAL A 84 -9.01 20.43 34.99
CA VAL A 84 -8.08 21.56 35.11
C VAL A 84 -7.99 22.09 36.56
N PRO A 85 -9.09 22.33 37.28
CA PRO A 85 -9.04 22.78 38.68
C PRO A 85 -8.33 21.81 39.62
N LEU A 86 -8.36 20.50 39.33
CA LEU A 86 -7.64 19.50 40.15
C LEU A 86 -6.13 19.64 39.99
N ILE A 87 -5.68 19.90 38.75
CA ILE A 87 -4.26 20.14 38.45
C ILE A 87 -3.80 21.49 38.98
N GLU A 88 -4.64 22.54 38.88
CA GLU A 88 -4.37 23.86 39.43
C GLU A 88 -4.16 23.83 40.94
N LYS A 89 -4.88 22.97 41.65
CA LYS A 89 -4.73 22.80 43.08
C LYS A 89 -3.35 22.27 43.46
N GLU A 90 -2.75 21.40 42.62
CA GLU A 90 -1.44 20.80 42.88
C GLU A 90 -0.28 21.71 42.40
N LEU A 91 -0.42 22.37 41.24
CA LEU A 91 0.63 23.17 40.63
C LEU A 91 0.51 24.68 40.88
N GLY A 92 -0.67 25.17 41.21
CA GLY A 92 -1.02 26.59 41.19
C GLY A 92 -1.46 27.05 39.80
N ALA A 93 -2.55 27.84 39.73
CA ALA A 93 -3.18 28.30 38.48
C ALA A 93 -2.18 29.07 37.57
N ALA A 94 -1.46 30.05 38.15
CA ALA A 94 -0.48 30.85 37.40
C ALA A 94 0.68 30.00 36.81
N ARG A 95 1.14 28.98 37.55
CA ARG A 95 2.17 28.08 37.07
C ARG A 95 1.66 27.18 35.95
N LEU A 96 0.44 26.64 36.10
CA LEU A 96 -0.18 25.81 35.05
C LEU A 96 -0.36 26.61 33.75
N GLU A 97 -0.89 27.84 33.84
CA GLU A 97 -1.05 28.71 32.68
C GLU A 97 0.29 29.02 31.99
N ALA A 98 1.33 29.33 32.77
CA ALA A 98 2.66 29.62 32.26
C ALA A 98 3.28 28.40 31.50
N ILE A 99 3.21 27.19 32.08
CA ILE A 99 3.77 25.98 31.44
C ILE A 99 2.96 25.58 30.20
N LEU A 100 1.63 25.69 30.21
CA LEU A 100 0.80 25.40 29.04
C LEU A 100 1.04 26.42 27.91
N SER A 101 1.24 27.70 28.25
CA SER A 101 1.59 28.73 27.26
C SER A 101 2.97 28.49 26.65
N ALA A 102 3.97 28.09 27.43
CA ALA A 102 5.30 27.73 26.96
C ALA A 102 5.27 26.48 26.07
N ALA A 103 4.51 25.45 26.46
CA ALA A 103 4.31 24.21 25.71
C ALA A 103 3.68 24.40 24.31
N ARG A 104 2.94 25.49 24.10
CA ARG A 104 2.42 25.84 22.77
C ARG A 104 3.49 26.34 21.79
N ARG A 105 4.62 26.84 22.32
CA ARG A 105 5.67 27.50 21.52
C ARG A 105 6.83 26.59 21.22
N ASP A 106 7.05 25.60 22.08
CA ASP A 106 8.21 24.71 22.00
C ASP A 106 7.86 23.26 22.33
N VAL A 107 8.21 22.35 21.43
CA VAL A 107 7.92 20.91 21.54
C VAL A 107 8.69 20.28 22.71
N VAL A 108 9.95 20.67 22.94
CA VAL A 108 10.76 20.12 24.04
C VAL A 108 10.15 20.50 25.39
N THR A 109 9.75 21.75 25.52
CA THR A 109 9.04 22.25 26.73
C THR A 109 7.70 21.52 26.92
N ALA A 110 6.96 21.24 25.84
CA ALA A 110 5.72 20.48 25.92
C ALA A 110 5.95 19.05 26.44
N LEU A 111 6.95 18.37 25.92
CA LEU A 111 7.31 17.01 26.36
C LEU A 111 7.78 16.97 27.81
N ALA A 112 8.57 17.96 28.23
CA ALA A 112 8.98 18.09 29.62
C ALA A 112 7.78 18.35 30.54
N THR A 113 6.83 19.20 30.10
CA THR A 113 5.58 19.46 30.83
C THR A 113 4.72 18.18 30.96
N LEU A 114 4.54 17.40 29.88
CA LEU A 114 3.81 16.15 29.95
C LEU A 114 4.45 15.15 30.91
N ARG A 115 5.78 15.07 30.93
CA ARG A 115 6.54 14.29 31.90
C ARG A 115 6.28 14.76 33.34
N GLU A 116 6.27 16.06 33.61
CA GLU A 116 5.95 16.59 34.93
C GLU A 116 4.52 16.28 35.36
N LEU A 117 3.54 16.40 34.45
CA LEU A 117 2.14 16.07 34.72
C LEU A 117 1.99 14.60 35.14
N THR A 118 2.61 13.64 34.46
CA THR A 118 2.54 12.21 34.81
C THR A 118 3.19 11.88 36.16
N ARG A 119 3.96 12.80 36.75
CA ARG A 119 4.53 12.65 38.10
C ARG A 119 3.63 13.16 39.24
N LEU A 120 2.52 13.84 38.89
CA LEU A 120 1.61 14.36 39.89
C LEU A 120 0.88 13.22 40.60
N ASN A 121 0.66 13.39 41.91
CA ASN A 121 -0.08 12.43 42.71
C ASN A 121 -1.44 13.02 43.12
N VAL A 122 -2.33 13.17 42.16
CA VAL A 122 -3.66 13.72 42.40
C VAL A 122 -4.59 12.62 42.91
N MET A 123 -5.11 12.78 44.13
CA MET A 123 -6.03 11.83 44.74
C MET A 123 -7.48 12.30 44.60
N VAL A 124 -8.35 11.39 44.13
CA VAL A 124 -9.78 11.63 43.99
C VAL A 124 -10.61 10.54 44.73
N ASP A 125 -11.85 10.84 45.06
CA ASP A 125 -12.73 9.86 45.71
C ASP A 125 -13.14 8.78 44.70
N ALA A 126 -12.98 7.50 45.11
CA ALA A 126 -13.31 6.34 44.26
C ALA A 126 -14.78 5.97 44.30
N ASP A 127 -15.48 6.30 45.42
CA ASP A 127 -16.87 5.95 45.66
C ASP A 127 -17.72 7.19 45.92
N VAL A 128 -19.00 7.11 45.58
CA VAL A 128 -19.99 8.18 45.80
C VAL A 128 -20.12 8.52 47.32
N ASP A 129 -19.82 7.57 48.18
CA ASP A 129 -19.89 7.71 49.65
C ASP A 129 -18.58 8.21 50.30
N GLY A 130 -17.56 8.58 49.49
CA GLY A 130 -16.36 9.32 49.94
C GLY A 130 -15.38 8.54 50.85
N GLY A 131 -15.45 7.21 50.89
CA GLY A 131 -14.65 6.41 51.83
C GLY A 131 -13.23 6.03 51.36
N ARG A 132 -12.98 5.95 50.06
CA ARG A 132 -11.71 5.49 49.48
C ARG A 132 -11.17 6.49 48.48
N LYS A 133 -9.94 6.95 48.70
CA LYS A 133 -9.21 7.78 47.72
C LYS A 133 -8.34 6.92 46.84
N VAL A 134 -8.32 7.22 45.52
CA VAL A 134 -7.48 6.60 44.51
C VAL A 134 -6.72 7.67 43.76
N ARG A 135 -5.52 7.32 43.27
CA ARG A 135 -4.78 8.20 42.37
C ARG A 135 -5.55 8.30 41.04
N LYS A 136 -5.69 9.51 40.54
CA LYS A 136 -6.17 9.74 39.18
C LYS A 136 -4.96 9.73 38.24
N ASP A 137 -4.83 8.64 37.46
CA ASP A 137 -3.72 8.41 36.57
C ASP A 137 -3.82 9.25 35.29
N PHE A 138 -2.73 9.37 34.56
CA PHE A 138 -2.70 10.11 33.30
C PHE A 138 -2.77 9.18 32.10
N ALA A 139 -3.58 9.56 31.11
CA ALA A 139 -3.57 9.00 29.77
C ALA A 139 -3.20 10.15 28.80
N VAL A 140 -2.00 10.06 28.23
CA VAL A 140 -1.47 11.08 27.33
C VAL A 140 -1.56 10.59 25.89
N ILE A 141 -2.11 11.38 25.00
CA ILE A 141 -2.19 11.09 23.57
C ILE A 141 -1.39 12.15 22.80
N ILE A 142 -0.27 11.76 22.24
CA ILE A 142 0.62 12.60 21.44
C ILE A 142 0.26 12.39 19.96
N ARG A 143 -0.20 13.42 19.29
CA ARG A 143 -0.48 13.43 17.87
C ARG A 143 0.77 13.81 17.07
N TYR A 144 0.84 13.36 15.82
CA TYR A 144 1.97 13.66 14.92
C TYR A 144 3.32 13.24 15.50
N GLY A 145 3.44 11.95 15.81
CA GLY A 145 4.64 11.36 16.40
C GLY A 145 5.93 11.69 15.63
N GLU A 146 5.84 11.80 14.31
CA GLU A 146 6.96 12.16 13.43
C GLU A 146 7.50 13.59 13.68
N ALA A 147 6.68 14.50 14.16
CA ALA A 147 7.12 15.84 14.54
C ALA A 147 7.75 15.90 15.92
N VAL A 148 7.43 14.92 16.77
CA VAL A 148 7.85 14.84 18.17
C VAL A 148 9.09 13.96 18.34
N ALA A 149 9.18 12.87 17.58
CA ALA A 149 10.30 11.94 17.56
C ALA A 149 10.78 11.70 16.12
N PRO A 150 11.27 12.73 15.40
CA PRO A 150 11.65 12.60 14.00
C PRO A 150 12.81 11.63 13.81
N PRO A 151 12.86 10.87 12.71
CA PRO A 151 13.96 9.97 12.40
C PRO A 151 15.24 10.75 12.13
N ALA A 152 16.39 10.14 12.41
CA ALA A 152 17.68 10.71 12.02
C ALA A 152 17.81 10.71 10.48
N ARG A 153 18.36 11.78 9.91
CA ARG A 153 18.67 11.85 8.47
C ARG A 153 20.13 11.42 8.25
N GLY A 154 20.36 10.12 8.16
CA GLY A 154 21.71 9.56 8.20
C GLY A 154 22.36 9.82 9.57
N ASP A 155 23.63 10.23 9.59
CA ASP A 155 24.35 10.56 10.83
C ASP A 155 24.05 11.98 11.35
N ILE A 156 23.22 12.76 10.65
CA ILE A 156 22.93 14.15 10.98
C ILE A 156 21.53 14.26 11.60
N MET A 157 21.49 14.79 12.80
CA MET A 157 20.26 15.17 13.50
C MET A 157 20.38 16.61 14.00
N LEU A 158 19.36 17.43 13.75
CA LEU A 158 19.29 18.78 14.28
C LEU A 158 19.29 18.74 15.81
N ASP A 159 19.97 19.69 16.47
CA ASP A 159 20.04 19.72 17.93
C ASP A 159 18.66 19.80 18.60
N SER A 160 17.73 20.54 18.00
CA SER A 160 16.33 20.60 18.46
C SER A 160 15.64 19.23 18.40
N ASP A 161 15.86 18.45 17.34
CA ASP A 161 15.27 17.12 17.18
C ASP A 161 15.92 16.10 18.12
N ARG A 162 17.24 16.22 18.32
CA ARG A 162 17.98 15.42 19.32
C ARG A 162 17.43 15.64 20.72
N LEU A 163 17.17 16.89 21.10
CA LEU A 163 16.61 17.23 22.42
C LEU A 163 15.21 16.64 22.61
N LYS A 164 14.35 16.65 21.58
CA LYS A 164 13.02 15.99 21.62
C LYS A 164 13.17 14.50 21.94
N VAL A 165 14.04 13.81 21.19
CA VAL A 165 14.27 12.36 21.36
C VAL A 165 14.79 12.06 22.75
N ILE A 166 15.81 12.79 23.22
CA ILE A 166 16.37 12.62 24.58
C ILE A 166 15.30 12.88 25.66
N THR A 167 14.43 13.86 25.46
CA THR A 167 13.37 14.17 26.43
C THR A 167 12.36 13.03 26.53
N LEU A 168 11.96 12.45 25.38
CA LEU A 168 11.09 11.27 25.33
C LEU A 168 11.77 10.04 25.95
N GLU A 169 13.03 9.78 25.60
CA GLU A 169 13.80 8.67 26.13
C GLU A 169 13.89 8.74 27.68
N ASN A 170 14.21 9.92 28.20
CA ASN A 170 14.26 10.17 29.64
C ASN A 170 12.89 10.02 30.33
N TRP A 171 11.79 10.33 29.62
CA TRP A 171 10.45 10.16 30.16
C TRP A 171 10.03 8.69 30.17
N PHE A 172 10.14 8.03 29.01
CA PHE A 172 9.68 6.64 28.83
C PHE A 172 10.54 5.61 29.58
N SER A 173 11.78 5.95 29.91
CA SER A 173 12.68 5.13 30.73
C SER A 173 12.69 5.50 32.23
N ASP A 174 11.88 6.48 32.64
CA ASP A 174 11.78 6.88 34.03
C ASP A 174 11.16 5.74 34.87
N SER A 175 11.87 5.26 35.88
CA SER A 175 11.43 4.12 36.70
C SER A 175 10.10 4.36 37.42
N ALA A 176 9.82 5.60 37.84
CA ALA A 176 8.58 5.96 38.50
C ALA A 176 7.41 5.94 37.49
N PHE A 177 7.65 6.41 36.25
CA PHE A 177 6.68 6.36 35.18
C PHE A 177 6.40 4.91 34.73
N VAL A 178 7.46 4.11 34.51
CA VAL A 178 7.31 2.69 34.11
C VAL A 178 6.56 1.86 35.15
N ALA A 179 6.71 2.18 36.45
CA ALA A 179 6.02 1.50 37.53
C ALA A 179 4.58 2.04 37.77
N SER A 180 4.19 3.12 37.11
CA SER A 180 2.87 3.75 37.28
C SER A 180 1.80 3.08 36.41
N SER A 181 0.52 3.43 36.67
CA SER A 181 -0.59 3.10 35.79
C SER A 181 -0.87 4.16 34.71
N ASP A 182 0.01 5.14 34.56
CA ASP A 182 -0.08 6.13 33.50
C ASP A 182 0.15 5.46 32.13
N ILE A 183 -0.47 5.98 31.10
CA ILE A 183 -0.39 5.43 29.75
C ILE A 183 -0.10 6.53 28.73
N VAL A 184 0.78 6.27 27.78
CA VAL A 184 1.09 7.21 26.69
C VAL A 184 0.86 6.55 25.33
N PHE A 185 0.13 7.24 24.47
CA PHE A 185 -0.04 6.89 23.08
C PHE A 185 0.69 7.92 22.19
N VAL A 186 1.58 7.47 21.33
CA VAL A 186 2.22 8.29 20.31
C VAL A 186 1.65 7.87 18.96
N LEU A 187 0.89 8.74 18.32
CA LEU A 187 0.22 8.46 17.05
C LEU A 187 1.10 8.92 15.88
N ALA A 188 1.48 8.00 15.01
CA ALA A 188 2.31 8.24 13.85
C ALA A 188 1.66 7.68 12.57
N GLU A 189 2.05 8.18 11.41
CA GLU A 189 1.58 7.66 10.13
C GLU A 189 2.31 6.36 9.74
N THR A 190 3.63 6.34 9.95
CA THR A 190 4.48 5.19 9.64
C THR A 190 5.47 4.96 10.78
N LEU A 191 5.91 3.71 10.95
CA LEU A 191 6.94 3.39 11.95
C LEU A 191 8.30 4.00 11.57
N SER A 192 8.64 3.98 10.28
CA SER A 192 9.85 4.60 9.73
C SER A 192 9.87 6.14 9.88
N GLY A 193 8.73 6.75 10.18
CA GLY A 193 8.62 8.17 10.52
C GLY A 193 9.01 8.50 11.95
N LEU A 194 9.26 7.50 12.81
CA LEU A 194 9.69 7.68 14.19
C LEU A 194 11.19 7.38 14.35
N ASN A 195 11.80 7.99 15.34
CA ASN A 195 13.20 7.77 15.67
C ASN A 195 13.44 6.35 16.22
N GLU A 196 14.41 5.63 15.67
CA GLU A 196 14.74 4.26 16.04
C GLU A 196 15.03 4.12 17.55
N ARG A 197 15.68 5.11 18.18
CA ARG A 197 15.97 5.10 19.63
C ARG A 197 14.72 5.02 20.48
N ILE A 198 13.60 5.62 20.03
CA ILE A 198 12.31 5.55 20.73
C ILE A 198 11.59 4.25 20.41
N VAL A 199 11.68 3.79 19.16
CA VAL A 199 11.07 2.53 18.71
C VAL A 199 11.65 1.32 19.43
N ASP A 200 12.96 1.34 19.70
CA ASP A 200 13.69 0.23 20.31
C ASP A 200 13.71 0.26 21.85
N LEU A 201 13.04 1.24 22.49
CA LEU A 201 12.96 1.28 23.95
C LEU A 201 12.19 0.07 24.50
N PRO A 202 12.71 -0.63 25.53
CA PRO A 202 12.10 -1.86 26.06
C PRO A 202 10.65 -1.70 26.55
N TYR A 203 10.30 -0.51 27.01
CA TYR A 203 8.96 -0.21 27.56
C TYR A 203 8.01 0.40 26.54
N CYS A 204 8.43 0.54 25.28
CA CYS A 204 7.61 1.02 24.18
C CYS A 204 7.09 -0.16 23.35
N ALA A 205 5.78 -0.27 23.22
CA ALA A 205 5.18 -1.26 22.35
C ALA A 205 4.75 -0.64 21.01
N THR A 206 5.24 -1.18 19.92
CA THR A 206 4.78 -0.80 18.57
C THR A 206 3.46 -1.50 18.23
N ILE A 207 2.45 -0.72 17.85
CA ILE A 207 1.11 -1.20 17.52
C ILE A 207 0.74 -0.70 16.13
N ARG A 208 0.70 -1.59 15.17
CA ARG A 208 0.23 -1.28 13.82
C ARG A 208 -1.29 -1.33 13.77
N ILE A 209 -1.90 -0.30 13.19
CA ILE A 209 -3.30 -0.30 12.80
C ILE A 209 -3.36 -0.60 11.31
N ASP A 210 -3.91 -1.75 10.97
CA ASP A 210 -4.12 -2.14 9.59
C ASP A 210 -5.32 -1.41 8.97
N ARG A 211 -5.38 -1.36 7.65
CA ARG A 211 -6.58 -0.89 6.95
C ARG A 211 -7.72 -1.86 7.17
N PRO A 212 -8.98 -1.40 7.08
CA PRO A 212 -10.14 -2.23 7.37
C PRO A 212 -10.20 -3.45 6.45
N GLY A 213 -10.37 -4.62 7.03
CA GLY A 213 -10.60 -5.87 6.33
C GLY A 213 -11.99 -5.91 5.66
N GLU A 214 -12.27 -6.93 4.86
CA GLU A 214 -13.55 -7.06 4.14
C GLU A 214 -14.76 -7.05 5.09
N ASN A 215 -14.69 -7.77 6.22
CA ASN A 215 -15.77 -7.82 7.22
C ASN A 215 -16.03 -6.46 7.87
N GLU A 216 -14.98 -5.68 8.14
CA GLU A 216 -15.11 -4.33 8.70
C GLU A 216 -15.73 -3.38 7.68
N ARG A 217 -15.27 -3.44 6.42
CA ARG A 217 -15.86 -2.64 5.33
C ARG A 217 -17.33 -3.00 5.11
N ARG A 218 -17.67 -4.30 5.13
CA ARG A 218 -19.06 -4.77 4.98
C ARG A 218 -19.96 -4.19 6.06
N ARG A 219 -19.60 -4.32 7.33
CA ARG A 219 -20.36 -3.75 8.46
C ARG A 219 -20.53 -2.23 8.34
N TYR A 220 -19.46 -1.57 7.91
CA TYR A 220 -19.53 -0.11 7.75
C TYR A 220 -20.39 0.31 6.56
N ILE A 221 -20.37 -0.40 5.45
CA ILE A 221 -21.24 -0.16 4.29
C ILE A 221 -22.71 -0.38 4.70
N GLU A 222 -23.03 -1.44 5.44
CA GLU A 222 -24.38 -1.68 6.01
C GLU A 222 -24.86 -0.47 6.84
N TYR A 223 -24.00 0.01 7.73
CA TYR A 223 -24.25 1.22 8.52
C TYR A 223 -24.48 2.46 7.65
N LEU A 224 -23.67 2.67 6.61
CA LEU A 224 -23.81 3.82 5.71
C LEU A 224 -25.09 3.78 4.89
N ILE A 225 -25.48 2.61 4.38
CA ILE A 225 -26.74 2.44 3.63
C ILE A 225 -27.92 2.86 4.51
N ALA A 226 -27.96 2.37 5.75
CA ALA A 226 -29.02 2.73 6.70
C ALA A 226 -29.04 4.23 7.04
N LYS A 227 -27.85 4.81 7.23
CA LYS A 227 -27.70 6.21 7.67
C LYS A 227 -27.87 7.24 6.55
N GLU A 228 -27.24 6.99 5.41
CA GLU A 228 -27.19 7.95 4.28
C GLU A 228 -28.38 7.77 3.32
N LYS A 229 -29.16 6.67 3.46
CA LYS A 229 -30.32 6.33 2.63
C LYS A 229 -30.00 6.38 1.12
N VAL A 230 -28.87 5.80 0.74
CA VAL A 230 -28.43 5.74 -0.66
C VAL A 230 -28.94 4.43 -1.28
N GLU A 231 -29.45 4.49 -2.50
CA GLU A 231 -29.84 3.31 -3.25
C GLU A 231 -28.60 2.51 -3.66
N VAL A 232 -28.68 1.19 -3.47
CA VAL A 232 -27.62 0.25 -3.80
C VAL A 232 -28.19 -0.82 -4.72
N SER A 233 -27.57 -1.03 -5.89
CA SER A 233 -28.05 -1.94 -6.92
C SER A 233 -27.54 -3.37 -6.82
N VAL A 234 -26.64 -3.66 -5.83
CA VAL A 234 -25.90 -4.91 -5.72
C VAL A 234 -25.72 -5.35 -4.28
N SER A 235 -25.17 -6.55 -4.07
CA SER A 235 -24.91 -7.07 -2.74
C SER A 235 -23.83 -6.26 -1.99
N ILE A 236 -23.98 -6.15 -0.68
CA ILE A 236 -23.02 -5.45 0.19
C ILE A 236 -21.62 -6.09 0.11
N SER A 237 -21.54 -7.41 -0.07
CA SER A 237 -20.27 -8.12 -0.26
C SER A 237 -19.55 -7.68 -1.52
N GLN A 238 -20.26 -7.45 -2.63
CA GLN A 238 -19.63 -6.92 -3.86
C GLN A 238 -19.10 -5.50 -3.65
N LEU A 239 -19.82 -4.65 -2.91
CA LEU A 239 -19.35 -3.30 -2.59
C LEU A 239 -18.13 -3.33 -1.67
N ALA A 240 -18.12 -4.21 -0.66
CA ALA A 240 -16.98 -4.41 0.23
C ALA A 240 -15.74 -4.90 -0.53
N TYR A 241 -15.92 -5.80 -1.51
CA TYR A 241 -14.84 -6.24 -2.39
C TYR A 241 -14.31 -5.09 -3.26
N SER A 242 -15.20 -4.35 -3.93
CA SER A 242 -14.80 -3.23 -4.81
C SER A 242 -14.14 -2.05 -4.08
N SER A 243 -14.34 -1.94 -2.76
CA SER A 243 -13.71 -0.93 -1.90
C SER A 243 -12.43 -1.43 -1.20
N ALA A 244 -11.87 -2.56 -1.66
CA ALA A 244 -10.67 -3.15 -1.06
C ALA A 244 -9.48 -2.16 -1.04
N GLY A 245 -8.79 -2.08 0.09
CA GLY A 245 -7.68 -1.14 0.29
C GLY A 245 -8.08 0.26 0.76
N LEU A 246 -9.36 0.66 0.71
CA LEU A 246 -9.81 1.96 1.23
C LEU A 246 -9.91 1.98 2.76
N SER A 247 -9.74 3.17 3.33
CA SER A 247 -10.15 3.50 4.70
C SER A 247 -11.68 3.61 4.80
N LEU A 248 -12.25 3.43 5.99
CA LEU A 248 -13.69 3.63 6.22
C LEU A 248 -14.09 5.10 5.95
N LEU A 249 -13.19 6.03 6.26
CA LEU A 249 -13.38 7.44 5.96
C LEU A 249 -13.54 7.68 4.46
N SER A 250 -12.70 7.05 3.62
CA SER A 250 -12.77 7.16 2.16
C SER A 250 -14.06 6.55 1.62
N ILE A 251 -14.49 5.40 2.14
CA ILE A 251 -15.79 4.81 1.79
C ILE A 251 -16.94 5.76 2.11
N ARG A 252 -16.92 6.41 3.28
CA ARG A 252 -17.92 7.42 3.66
C ARG A 252 -17.98 8.59 2.68
N GLN A 253 -16.83 9.04 2.19
CA GLN A 253 -16.76 10.13 1.21
C GLN A 253 -17.43 9.72 -0.11
N ILE A 254 -17.21 8.50 -0.58
CA ILE A 254 -17.86 7.97 -1.80
C ILE A 254 -19.39 7.96 -1.64
N PHE A 255 -19.89 7.43 -0.51
CA PHE A 255 -21.33 7.39 -0.23
C PHE A 255 -21.97 8.77 -0.15
N ARG A 256 -21.33 9.72 0.52
CA ARG A 256 -21.79 11.10 0.57
C ARG A 256 -21.79 11.79 -0.78
N GLN A 257 -20.78 11.53 -1.61
CA GLN A 257 -20.74 12.06 -2.98
C GLN A 257 -21.87 11.49 -3.84
N ALA A 258 -22.13 10.18 -3.75
CA ALA A 258 -23.22 9.53 -4.48
C ALA A 258 -24.58 10.09 -4.04
N ARG A 259 -24.82 10.25 -2.73
CA ARG A 259 -26.02 10.87 -2.19
C ARG A 259 -26.22 12.31 -2.72
N PHE A 260 -25.17 13.11 -2.70
CA PHE A 260 -25.22 14.51 -3.18
C PHE A 260 -25.59 14.57 -4.68
N LYS A 261 -25.10 13.61 -5.47
CA LYS A 261 -25.40 13.52 -6.92
C LYS A 261 -26.73 12.83 -7.22
N GLY A 262 -27.43 12.27 -6.24
CA GLY A 262 -28.63 11.45 -6.45
C GLY A 262 -28.35 10.19 -7.29
N GLN A 263 -27.13 9.63 -7.18
CA GLN A 263 -26.64 8.53 -8.00
C GLN A 263 -26.63 7.24 -7.16
N ALA A 264 -27.20 6.16 -7.72
CA ALA A 264 -27.09 4.83 -7.10
C ALA A 264 -25.63 4.35 -7.07
N ILE A 265 -25.26 3.64 -6.01
CA ILE A 265 -23.93 3.06 -5.87
C ILE A 265 -23.88 1.71 -6.57
N THR A 266 -22.93 1.58 -7.51
CA THR A 266 -22.60 0.34 -8.21
C THR A 266 -21.14 -0.07 -7.90
N PRO A 267 -20.77 -1.36 -8.09
CA PRO A 267 -19.39 -1.82 -7.91
C PRO A 267 -18.39 -1.06 -8.80
N GLU A 268 -18.79 -0.73 -10.03
CA GLU A 268 -17.95 -0.01 -10.98
C GLU A 268 -17.62 1.40 -10.47
N ILE A 269 -18.62 2.11 -9.94
CA ILE A 269 -18.44 3.45 -9.36
C ILE A 269 -17.50 3.39 -8.14
N ILE A 270 -17.72 2.40 -7.26
CA ILE A 270 -16.83 2.22 -6.10
C ILE A 270 -15.42 1.88 -6.57
N PHE A 271 -15.27 0.94 -7.51
CA PHE A 271 -13.95 0.52 -8.00
C PHE A 271 -13.18 1.67 -8.66
N GLU A 272 -13.83 2.45 -9.54
CA GLU A 272 -13.18 3.61 -10.17
C GLU A 272 -12.79 4.68 -9.14
N LYS A 273 -13.63 4.91 -8.13
CA LYS A 273 -13.29 5.82 -7.03
C LYS A 273 -12.20 5.28 -6.12
N THR A 274 -12.20 3.98 -5.85
CA THR A 274 -11.14 3.30 -5.11
C THR A 274 -9.80 3.51 -5.79
N LYS A 275 -9.74 3.27 -7.10
CA LYS A 275 -8.56 3.49 -7.92
C LYS A 275 -8.07 4.94 -7.85
N GLU A 276 -8.95 5.92 -8.10
CA GLU A 276 -8.64 7.36 -8.04
C GLU A 276 -8.05 7.77 -6.67
N ILE A 277 -8.67 7.29 -5.58
CA ILE A 277 -8.25 7.62 -4.22
C ILE A 277 -6.89 6.98 -3.91
N LEU A 278 -6.71 5.68 -4.21
CA LEU A 278 -5.46 4.98 -3.88
C LEU A 278 -4.27 5.45 -4.73
N GLU A 279 -4.46 5.70 -6.03
CA GLU A 279 -3.41 6.27 -6.88
C GLU A 279 -2.96 7.65 -6.37
N LYS A 280 -3.90 8.49 -5.95
CA LYS A 280 -3.61 9.79 -5.36
C LYS A 280 -2.93 9.69 -3.99
N GLU A 281 -3.45 8.83 -3.11
CA GLU A 281 -2.92 8.64 -1.75
C GLU A 281 -1.49 8.10 -1.77
N LEU A 282 -1.18 7.24 -2.74
CA LEU A 282 0.14 6.65 -2.93
C LEU A 282 1.02 7.45 -3.92
N GLU A 283 0.66 8.71 -4.19
CA GLU A 283 1.47 9.65 -4.98
C GLU A 283 1.89 9.09 -6.37
N GLY A 284 1.07 8.22 -6.95
CA GLY A 284 1.35 7.57 -8.23
C GLY A 284 2.40 6.45 -8.19
N HIS A 285 2.83 6.01 -7.00
CA HIS A 285 3.72 4.85 -6.87
C HIS A 285 3.06 3.53 -7.25
N ILE A 286 1.74 3.51 -7.36
CA ILE A 286 0.97 2.41 -7.95
C ILE A 286 0.10 2.91 -9.09
N GLU A 287 -0.19 2.01 -10.02
CA GLU A 287 -1.14 2.23 -11.11
C GLU A 287 -2.07 1.02 -11.22
N PHE A 288 -3.36 1.28 -11.38
CA PHE A 288 -4.34 0.25 -11.71
C PHE A 288 -4.49 0.14 -13.23
N PRO A 289 -3.89 -0.87 -13.88
CA PRO A 289 -3.95 -0.99 -15.32
C PRO A 289 -5.38 -1.28 -15.77
N VAL A 290 -5.78 -0.70 -16.90
CA VAL A 290 -7.06 -1.02 -17.52
C VAL A 290 -6.97 -2.40 -18.19
N LEU A 291 -7.68 -3.38 -17.64
CA LEU A 291 -7.70 -4.77 -18.13
C LEU A 291 -8.77 -4.92 -19.23
N LYS A 292 -8.46 -4.45 -20.45
CA LYS A 292 -9.42 -4.44 -21.57
C LYS A 292 -9.59 -5.79 -22.28
N TYR A 293 -8.60 -6.69 -22.19
CA TYR A 293 -8.50 -7.92 -22.98
C TYR A 293 -8.08 -9.10 -22.11
N GLY A 294 -8.59 -10.27 -22.45
CA GLY A 294 -8.21 -11.56 -21.89
C GLY A 294 -7.34 -12.37 -22.86
N PHE A 295 -7.24 -13.69 -22.64
CA PHE A 295 -6.44 -14.59 -23.47
C PHE A 295 -6.94 -14.72 -24.90
N GLU A 296 -8.20 -14.38 -25.15
CA GLU A 296 -8.80 -14.38 -26.51
C GLU A 296 -8.07 -13.41 -27.46
N GLN A 297 -7.50 -12.33 -26.94
CA GLN A 297 -6.77 -11.35 -27.74
C GLN A 297 -5.26 -11.57 -27.78
N VAL A 298 -4.75 -12.49 -26.95
CA VAL A 298 -3.35 -12.88 -26.96
C VAL A 298 -3.14 -13.95 -28.04
N ILE A 299 -2.44 -13.58 -29.12
CA ILE A 299 -2.16 -14.50 -30.21
C ILE A 299 -0.83 -15.22 -29.96
N GLY A 300 -0.82 -16.55 -30.16
CA GLY A 300 0.35 -17.38 -29.85
C GLY A 300 0.52 -17.67 -28.36
N ALA A 301 1.75 -17.95 -27.94
CA ALA A 301 2.12 -18.31 -26.58
C ALA A 301 1.27 -19.47 -26.00
N THR A 302 0.87 -20.46 -26.80
CA THR A 302 -0.09 -21.50 -26.43
C THR A 302 0.31 -22.28 -25.21
N LYS A 303 1.60 -22.67 -25.10
CA LYS A 303 2.13 -23.39 -23.94
C LYS A 303 2.06 -22.56 -22.66
N LEU A 304 2.40 -21.29 -22.75
CA LEU A 304 2.34 -20.36 -21.63
C LEU A 304 0.88 -20.12 -21.20
N LYS A 305 -0.02 -19.87 -22.13
CA LYS A 305 -1.46 -19.72 -21.84
C LYS A 305 -2.04 -20.95 -21.15
N LYS A 306 -1.67 -22.15 -21.57
CA LYS A 306 -2.08 -23.40 -20.91
C LYS A 306 -1.61 -23.42 -19.45
N LYS A 307 -0.33 -23.13 -19.20
CA LYS A 307 0.21 -23.08 -17.84
C LYS A 307 -0.45 -22.00 -16.97
N LEU A 308 -0.68 -20.82 -17.53
CA LEU A 308 -1.39 -19.73 -16.83
C LEU A 308 -2.85 -20.11 -16.54
N THR A 309 -3.51 -20.89 -17.43
CA THR A 309 -4.86 -21.40 -17.17
C THR A 309 -4.88 -22.42 -16.03
N GLU A 310 -3.86 -23.28 -15.92
CA GLU A 310 -3.71 -24.19 -14.79
C GLU A 310 -3.54 -23.38 -13.47
N LEU A 311 -2.69 -22.36 -13.47
CA LEU A 311 -2.52 -21.47 -12.31
C LEU A 311 -3.81 -20.70 -11.95
N LYS A 312 -4.57 -20.23 -12.97
CA LYS A 312 -5.89 -19.63 -12.75
C LYS A 312 -6.82 -20.55 -11.96
N LEU A 313 -6.85 -21.85 -12.28
CA LEU A 313 -7.66 -22.82 -11.55
C LEU A 313 -7.24 -22.92 -10.07
N CYS A 314 -5.94 -22.90 -9.79
CA CYS A 314 -5.43 -22.88 -8.41
C CYS A 314 -5.89 -21.60 -7.66
N LEU A 315 -5.80 -20.43 -8.33
CA LEU A 315 -6.23 -19.16 -7.75
C LEU A 315 -7.74 -19.10 -7.45
N LEU A 316 -8.55 -19.83 -8.21
CA LEU A 316 -10.01 -19.87 -8.04
C LEU A 316 -10.47 -20.91 -7.01
N GLN A 317 -9.62 -21.87 -6.63
CA GLN A 317 -9.93 -22.89 -5.62
C GLN A 317 -9.80 -22.39 -4.18
N ASP A 318 -9.27 -21.18 -3.99
CA ASP A 318 -9.06 -20.54 -2.69
C ASP A 318 -8.21 -21.38 -1.71
N ASP A 319 -7.30 -22.20 -2.27
CA ASP A 319 -6.34 -22.99 -1.51
C ASP A 319 -4.97 -22.29 -1.51
N PRO A 320 -4.57 -21.68 -0.39
CA PRO A 320 -3.31 -20.94 -0.30
C PRO A 320 -2.07 -21.80 -0.55
N GLU A 321 -2.14 -23.13 -0.35
CA GLU A 321 -1.00 -24.01 -0.56
C GLU A 321 -0.70 -24.26 -2.03
N LEU A 322 -1.74 -24.23 -2.88
CA LEU A 322 -1.62 -24.41 -4.32
C LEU A 322 -1.29 -23.12 -5.07
N MET A 323 -1.45 -21.96 -4.41
CA MET A 323 -1.23 -20.67 -5.05
C MET A 323 0.27 -20.32 -5.13
N PRO A 324 0.76 -19.85 -6.30
CA PRO A 324 2.11 -19.32 -6.38
C PRO A 324 2.21 -18.01 -5.58
N VAL A 325 3.29 -17.86 -4.81
CA VAL A 325 3.62 -16.59 -4.16
C VAL A 325 4.02 -15.55 -5.21
N GLY A 326 4.78 -15.99 -6.22
CA GLY A 326 5.21 -15.13 -7.29
C GLY A 326 5.64 -15.89 -8.53
N ILE A 327 5.50 -15.21 -9.66
CA ILE A 327 5.84 -15.68 -11.00
C ILE A 327 6.98 -14.80 -11.53
N LEU A 328 8.12 -15.41 -11.84
CA LEU A 328 9.20 -14.73 -12.55
C LEU A 328 8.98 -14.86 -14.05
N VAL A 329 8.99 -13.72 -14.74
CA VAL A 329 8.67 -13.59 -16.16
C VAL A 329 9.90 -13.09 -16.93
N PRO A 330 10.86 -13.96 -17.26
CA PRO A 330 11.97 -13.58 -18.11
C PRO A 330 11.55 -13.54 -19.59
N GLY A 331 12.16 -12.64 -20.37
CA GLY A 331 11.97 -12.55 -21.83
C GLY A 331 12.55 -11.28 -22.40
N ALA A 332 12.83 -11.26 -23.69
CA ALA A 332 13.38 -10.09 -24.37
C ALA A 332 12.42 -8.88 -24.28
N ASN A 333 12.94 -7.67 -24.44
CA ASN A 333 12.09 -6.49 -24.53
C ASN A 333 11.24 -6.56 -25.81
N GLY A 334 9.98 -6.13 -25.71
CA GLY A 334 9.07 -6.11 -26.85
C GLY A 334 8.33 -7.39 -27.17
N VAL A 335 8.60 -8.54 -26.47
CA VAL A 335 7.90 -9.82 -26.70
C VAL A 335 6.47 -9.87 -26.14
N GLY A 336 5.99 -8.83 -25.46
CA GLY A 336 4.62 -8.78 -24.94
C GLY A 336 4.44 -9.32 -23.54
N LYS A 337 5.49 -9.38 -22.70
CA LYS A 337 5.43 -9.86 -21.30
C LYS A 337 4.29 -9.21 -20.51
N THR A 338 4.31 -7.89 -20.40
CA THR A 338 3.31 -7.12 -19.65
C THR A 338 1.90 -7.28 -20.22
N TYR A 339 1.78 -7.44 -21.56
CA TYR A 339 0.52 -7.65 -22.25
C TYR A 339 -0.13 -8.98 -21.81
N ILE A 340 0.61 -10.08 -21.85
CA ILE A 340 0.13 -11.42 -21.48
C ILE A 340 -0.31 -11.47 -20.01
N TYR A 341 0.46 -10.85 -19.11
CA TYR A 341 0.15 -10.91 -17.66
C TYR A 341 -0.99 -9.96 -17.26
N LYS A 342 -1.21 -8.86 -17.98
CA LYS A 342 -2.45 -8.08 -17.85
C LYS A 342 -3.68 -8.88 -18.31
N ALA A 343 -3.56 -9.63 -19.40
CA ALA A 343 -4.62 -10.56 -19.83
C ALA A 343 -4.88 -11.66 -18.79
N PHE A 344 -3.81 -12.23 -18.20
CA PHE A 344 -3.94 -13.21 -17.12
C PHE A 344 -4.67 -12.66 -15.90
N ALA A 345 -4.36 -11.45 -15.46
CA ALA A 345 -5.05 -10.80 -14.34
C ALA A 345 -6.55 -10.63 -14.63
N LYS A 346 -6.91 -10.23 -15.86
CA LYS A 346 -8.32 -10.17 -16.29
C LYS A 346 -9.00 -11.54 -16.23
N GLU A 347 -8.33 -12.58 -16.73
CA GLU A 347 -8.86 -13.95 -16.72
C GLU A 347 -9.13 -14.47 -15.31
N CYS A 348 -8.31 -14.10 -14.33
CA CYS A 348 -8.47 -14.48 -12.93
C CYS A 348 -9.55 -13.66 -12.22
N GLY A 349 -9.97 -12.52 -12.77
CA GLY A 349 -10.89 -11.59 -12.09
C GLY A 349 -10.26 -10.90 -10.86
N TRP A 350 -8.93 -10.97 -10.72
CA TRP A 350 -8.21 -10.33 -9.64
C TRP A 350 -7.85 -8.89 -9.99
N VAL A 351 -7.76 -8.04 -8.97
CA VAL A 351 -7.27 -6.68 -9.14
C VAL A 351 -5.79 -6.72 -9.49
N ALA A 352 -5.39 -6.05 -10.57
CA ALA A 352 -3.99 -5.88 -10.91
C ALA A 352 -3.50 -4.51 -10.46
N VAL A 353 -2.30 -4.47 -9.91
CA VAL A 353 -1.59 -3.25 -9.51
C VAL A 353 -0.20 -3.29 -10.12
N VAL A 354 0.18 -2.24 -10.83
CA VAL A 354 1.55 -2.05 -11.34
C VAL A 354 2.30 -1.19 -10.35
N LEU A 355 3.41 -1.69 -9.81
CA LEU A 355 4.33 -0.90 -9.03
C LEU A 355 5.14 0.00 -9.96
N LYS A 356 5.19 1.28 -9.62
CA LYS A 356 6.03 2.29 -10.26
C LYS A 356 7.26 2.58 -9.40
N ASN A 357 8.06 3.53 -9.81
CA ASN A 357 9.23 3.95 -9.04
C ASN A 357 8.83 4.40 -7.63
N ILE A 358 9.26 3.65 -6.61
CA ILE A 358 8.95 3.89 -5.19
C ILE A 358 10.02 4.80 -4.56
N ARG A 359 11.12 5.06 -5.26
CA ARG A 359 12.24 5.83 -4.74
C ARG A 359 11.82 7.24 -4.36
N GLY A 360 12.14 7.64 -3.14
CA GLY A 360 12.03 9.02 -2.70
C GLY A 360 13.36 9.75 -2.81
N PRO A 361 13.36 11.08 -3.04
CA PRO A 361 14.58 11.88 -3.14
C PRO A 361 15.31 12.05 -1.79
N TYR A 362 14.63 11.74 -0.68
CA TYR A 362 15.18 11.92 0.66
C TYR A 362 15.35 10.60 1.39
N VAL A 363 16.31 10.53 2.30
CA VAL A 363 16.57 9.37 3.17
C VAL A 363 15.31 9.05 4.00
N GLY A 364 14.92 7.77 4.05
CA GLY A 364 13.73 7.31 4.78
C GLY A 364 12.40 7.47 4.02
N GLN A 365 12.36 8.22 2.92
CA GLN A 365 11.12 8.42 2.16
C GLN A 365 10.72 7.16 1.38
N THR A 366 11.69 6.40 0.88
CA THR A 366 11.43 5.13 0.19
C THR A 366 10.79 4.11 1.13
N GLU A 367 11.29 3.98 2.36
CA GLU A 367 10.74 3.12 3.39
C GLU A 367 9.32 3.54 3.78
N LYS A 368 9.09 4.85 3.96
CA LYS A 368 7.76 5.40 4.23
C LYS A 368 6.77 5.12 3.10
N ASN A 369 7.17 5.33 1.85
CA ASN A 369 6.35 5.03 0.68
C ASN A 369 6.01 3.54 0.61
N TRP A 370 7.01 2.68 0.88
CA TRP A 370 6.82 1.24 0.90
C TRP A 370 5.84 0.79 2.01
N GLU A 371 5.94 1.32 3.24
CA GLU A 371 5.00 1.00 4.32
C GLU A 371 3.56 1.33 3.94
N ARG A 372 3.33 2.48 3.28
CA ARG A 372 2.01 2.89 2.77
C ARG A 372 1.51 1.92 1.69
N ILE A 373 2.33 1.60 0.69
CA ILE A 373 1.99 0.66 -0.38
C ILE A 373 1.67 -0.72 0.21
N ARG A 374 2.53 -1.22 1.08
CA ARG A 374 2.34 -2.50 1.76
C ARG A 374 0.98 -2.56 2.49
N SER A 375 0.66 -1.52 3.24
CA SER A 375 -0.62 -1.43 3.98
C SER A 375 -1.84 -1.54 3.04
N VAL A 376 -1.78 -0.90 1.87
CA VAL A 376 -2.84 -0.98 0.85
C VAL A 376 -2.92 -2.38 0.26
N LEU A 377 -1.80 -2.95 -0.19
CA LEU A 377 -1.78 -4.28 -0.83
C LEU A 377 -2.28 -5.37 0.11
N GLU A 378 -1.86 -5.36 1.39
CA GLU A 378 -2.33 -6.31 2.41
C GLU A 378 -3.84 -6.19 2.67
N ALA A 379 -4.40 -4.99 2.61
CA ALA A 379 -5.84 -4.76 2.82
C ALA A 379 -6.69 -5.07 1.59
N MET A 380 -6.11 -5.04 0.39
CA MET A 380 -6.82 -5.37 -0.84
C MET A 380 -7.21 -6.84 -0.88
N GLY A 381 -6.32 -7.75 -0.48
CA GLY A 381 -6.49 -9.18 -0.73
C GLY A 381 -6.64 -9.46 -2.23
N ASN A 382 -6.57 -10.68 -2.67
CA ASN A 382 -6.78 -11.12 -4.06
C ASN A 382 -6.24 -10.13 -5.12
N VAL A 383 -4.96 -9.73 -4.96
CA VAL A 383 -4.29 -8.74 -5.80
C VAL A 383 -3.09 -9.34 -6.52
N MET A 384 -2.96 -9.04 -7.80
CA MET A 384 -1.77 -9.32 -8.61
C MET A 384 -0.90 -8.08 -8.67
N VAL A 385 0.29 -8.16 -8.10
CA VAL A 385 1.26 -7.07 -8.10
C VAL A 385 2.24 -7.29 -9.26
N ILE A 386 2.15 -6.44 -10.26
CA ILE A 386 3.03 -6.45 -11.43
C ILE A 386 4.21 -5.52 -11.15
N TYR A 387 5.41 -6.08 -11.11
CA TYR A 387 6.65 -5.34 -10.99
C TYR A 387 7.42 -5.48 -12.29
N ASP A 388 7.30 -4.47 -13.13
CA ASP A 388 7.91 -4.46 -14.47
C ASP A 388 9.32 -3.87 -14.42
N GLU A 389 10.18 -4.29 -15.35
CA GLU A 389 11.58 -3.86 -15.44
C GLU A 389 12.39 -4.03 -14.16
N ALA A 390 12.14 -5.12 -13.42
CA ALA A 390 12.76 -5.38 -12.12
C ALA A 390 14.30 -5.33 -12.15
N ASP A 391 14.93 -5.61 -13.29
CA ASP A 391 16.38 -5.55 -13.50
C ASP A 391 16.95 -4.11 -13.58
N THR A 392 16.15 -3.12 -13.94
CA THR A 392 16.61 -1.72 -14.03
C THR A 392 16.61 -1.05 -12.66
N GLU A 393 15.66 -1.41 -11.82
CA GLU A 393 15.55 -0.84 -10.48
C GLU A 393 16.44 -1.55 -9.44
N ILE A 394 16.72 -2.85 -9.65
CA ILE A 394 17.49 -3.68 -8.71
C ILE A 394 18.95 -3.88 -9.15
N GLY A 395 19.29 -3.61 -10.43
CA GLY A 395 20.57 -3.94 -11.05
C GLY A 395 21.60 -2.81 -11.18
N GLY A 396 21.36 -1.61 -10.66
CA GLY A 396 22.23 -0.45 -10.82
C GLY A 396 23.60 -0.57 -10.14
N ARG A 397 24.70 -0.31 -10.87
CA ARG A 397 26.10 -0.50 -10.41
C ARG A 397 26.74 0.71 -9.71
N SER A 398 26.00 1.75 -9.29
CA SER A 398 26.58 2.88 -8.56
C SER A 398 26.50 2.67 -7.04
N ALA A 399 27.60 2.84 -6.33
CA ALA A 399 27.75 2.44 -4.93
C ALA A 399 26.78 3.12 -3.94
N GLN A 400 26.27 4.31 -4.23
CA GLN A 400 25.38 5.06 -3.32
C GLN A 400 23.88 4.77 -3.51
N THR A 401 23.45 4.28 -4.68
CA THR A 401 22.08 3.87 -4.96
C THR A 401 21.79 2.45 -4.42
N HIS A 402 22.82 1.65 -4.19
CA HIS A 402 22.69 0.23 -3.83
C HIS A 402 22.03 -0.06 -2.49
N ASP A 403 22.21 0.77 -1.47
CA ASP A 403 21.72 0.44 -0.13
C ASP A 403 20.20 0.66 -0.01
N VAL A 404 19.67 1.72 -0.58
CA VAL A 404 18.22 2.02 -0.57
C VAL A 404 17.46 0.98 -1.41
N ASP A 405 17.97 0.66 -2.61
CA ASP A 405 17.37 -0.33 -3.49
C ASP A 405 17.40 -1.73 -2.87
N ARG A 406 18.51 -2.09 -2.23
CA ARG A 406 18.66 -3.37 -1.52
C ARG A 406 17.68 -3.47 -0.34
N ARG A 407 17.48 -2.40 0.44
CA ARG A 407 16.52 -2.35 1.55
C ARG A 407 15.08 -2.47 1.03
N LEU A 408 14.70 -1.72 0.01
CA LEU A 408 13.39 -1.80 -0.61
C LEU A 408 13.12 -3.22 -1.12
N PHE A 409 14.07 -3.78 -1.85
CA PHE A 409 13.96 -5.13 -2.36
C PHE A 409 13.88 -6.18 -1.23
N GLY A 410 14.69 -6.04 -0.19
CA GLY A 410 14.59 -6.86 1.02
C GLY A 410 13.21 -6.81 1.67
N ASN A 411 12.57 -5.65 1.68
CA ASN A 411 11.21 -5.47 2.19
C ASN A 411 10.16 -6.15 1.29
N ILE A 412 10.31 -6.07 -0.03
CA ILE A 412 9.47 -6.81 -0.98
C ILE A 412 9.60 -8.32 -0.75
N LEU A 413 10.84 -8.82 -0.63
CA LEU A 413 11.08 -10.25 -0.36
C LEU A 413 10.50 -10.72 0.97
N LYS A 414 10.56 -9.88 2.02
CA LYS A 414 9.90 -10.16 3.30
C LYS A 414 8.39 -10.29 3.14
N MET A 415 7.77 -9.36 2.41
CA MET A 415 6.33 -9.40 2.15
C MET A 415 5.92 -10.63 1.33
N MET A 416 6.72 -11.03 0.34
CA MET A 416 6.51 -12.26 -0.43
C MET A 416 6.60 -13.52 0.46
N SER A 417 7.55 -13.54 1.39
CA SER A 417 7.78 -14.70 2.27
C SER A 417 6.84 -14.76 3.47
N ASP A 418 6.00 -13.74 3.68
CA ASP A 418 5.05 -13.69 4.80
C ASP A 418 3.89 -14.66 4.55
N PRO A 419 3.71 -15.71 5.40
CA PRO A 419 2.65 -16.69 5.22
C PRO A 419 1.23 -16.08 5.24
N SER A 420 1.04 -14.94 5.91
CA SER A 420 -0.27 -14.25 6.01
C SER A 420 -0.73 -13.66 4.66
N ASN A 421 0.20 -13.45 3.72
CA ASN A 421 -0.06 -12.92 2.38
C ASN A 421 -0.26 -14.02 1.34
N ARG A 422 0.04 -15.27 1.69
CA ARG A 422 -0.12 -16.40 0.77
C ARG A 422 -1.59 -16.58 0.40
N GLY A 423 -1.86 -16.74 -0.88
CA GLY A 423 -3.22 -16.84 -1.41
C GLY A 423 -3.96 -15.50 -1.54
N LYS A 424 -3.37 -14.38 -1.07
CA LYS A 424 -3.95 -13.04 -1.17
C LYS A 424 -3.21 -12.14 -2.15
N ILE A 425 -1.90 -12.28 -2.23
CA ILE A 425 -1.05 -11.43 -3.07
C ILE A 425 -0.19 -12.32 -3.95
N VAL A 426 -0.31 -12.16 -5.26
CA VAL A 426 0.53 -12.85 -6.26
C VAL A 426 1.43 -11.84 -6.95
N TRP A 427 2.75 -12.07 -6.88
CA TRP A 427 3.74 -11.21 -7.50
C TRP A 427 4.06 -11.66 -8.91
N ILE A 428 4.04 -10.73 -9.86
CA ILE A 428 4.43 -10.95 -11.25
C ILE A 428 5.64 -10.08 -11.53
N ILE A 429 6.82 -10.70 -11.51
CA ILE A 429 8.12 -10.02 -11.63
C ILE A 429 8.62 -10.17 -13.05
N ILE A 430 8.56 -9.07 -13.79
CA ILE A 430 8.90 -9.02 -15.21
C ILE A 430 10.33 -8.49 -15.37
N THR A 431 11.15 -9.18 -16.15
CA THR A 431 12.54 -8.78 -16.41
C THR A 431 13.01 -9.17 -17.81
N ALA A 432 13.86 -8.34 -18.40
CA ALA A 432 14.61 -8.69 -19.61
C ALA A 432 15.99 -9.31 -19.28
N ARG A 433 16.46 -9.15 -18.05
CA ARG A 433 17.80 -9.56 -17.61
C ARG A 433 17.71 -10.39 -16.31
N PRO A 434 17.21 -11.64 -16.39
CA PRO A 434 17.08 -12.50 -15.22
C PRO A 434 18.43 -12.81 -14.56
N ASP A 435 19.54 -12.67 -15.29
CA ASP A 435 20.91 -12.78 -14.79
C ASP A 435 21.29 -11.70 -13.77
N ARG A 436 20.66 -10.52 -13.82
CA ARG A 436 20.91 -9.41 -12.90
C ARG A 436 20.10 -9.46 -11.61
N LEU A 437 19.04 -10.26 -11.57
CA LEU A 437 18.22 -10.42 -10.38
C LEU A 437 18.94 -11.21 -9.30
N GLU A 438 18.81 -10.79 -8.05
CA GLU A 438 19.36 -11.51 -6.90
C GLU A 438 18.85 -12.97 -6.87
N PRO A 439 19.72 -13.95 -6.55
CA PRO A 439 19.33 -15.37 -6.48
C PRO A 439 18.16 -15.63 -5.52
N ASP A 440 18.04 -14.82 -4.48
CA ASP A 440 17.02 -14.97 -3.44
C ASP A 440 15.58 -14.81 -3.96
N ILE A 441 15.35 -14.02 -5.01
CA ILE A 441 14.01 -13.88 -5.59
C ILE A 441 13.54 -15.15 -6.28
N LYS A 442 14.48 -15.93 -6.83
CA LYS A 442 14.23 -17.13 -7.64
C LYS A 442 13.95 -18.37 -6.80
N ARG A 443 14.04 -18.26 -5.46
CA ARG A 443 13.84 -19.40 -4.56
C ARG A 443 12.36 -19.77 -4.43
N SER A 444 12.12 -21.06 -4.18
CA SER A 444 10.80 -21.56 -3.77
C SER A 444 10.28 -20.75 -2.56
N GLY A 445 8.98 -20.45 -2.54
CA GLY A 445 8.36 -19.58 -1.52
C GLY A 445 8.45 -18.08 -1.81
N ARG A 446 9.01 -17.69 -2.99
CA ARG A 446 9.03 -16.33 -3.54
C ARG A 446 8.56 -16.37 -5.00
N ALA A 447 9.35 -15.90 -5.97
CA ALA A 447 9.03 -16.06 -7.39
C ALA A 447 9.52 -17.43 -7.92
N GLY A 448 9.02 -18.52 -7.33
CA GLY A 448 9.43 -19.88 -7.65
C GLY A 448 8.90 -20.43 -8.98
N GLU A 449 7.82 -19.85 -9.50
CA GLU A 449 7.28 -20.20 -10.83
C GLU A 449 7.99 -19.38 -11.89
N HIS A 450 8.76 -20.04 -12.76
CA HIS A 450 9.48 -19.38 -13.85
C HIS A 450 8.73 -19.59 -15.16
N LEU A 451 8.07 -18.57 -15.66
CA LEU A 451 7.24 -18.62 -16.86
C LEU A 451 7.75 -17.65 -17.92
N PRO A 452 8.75 -18.04 -18.74
CA PRO A 452 9.32 -17.19 -19.76
C PRO A 452 8.32 -16.84 -20.86
N VAL A 453 8.45 -15.64 -21.42
CA VAL A 453 7.75 -15.22 -22.64
C VAL A 453 8.76 -15.20 -23.77
N PHE A 454 8.49 -16.01 -24.78
CA PHE A 454 9.28 -16.08 -26.01
C PHE A 454 8.54 -15.44 -27.17
N ASP A 455 9.29 -15.15 -28.24
CA ASP A 455 8.69 -14.79 -29.53
C ASP A 455 7.81 -15.93 -30.06
N ASN A 456 6.81 -15.55 -30.81
CA ASN A 456 6.02 -16.51 -31.57
C ASN A 456 6.87 -17.12 -32.69
N GLU A 457 6.88 -18.44 -32.79
CA GLU A 457 7.62 -19.19 -33.82
C GLU A 457 6.68 -20.11 -34.61
N GLY A 458 7.12 -20.51 -35.80
CA GLY A 458 6.39 -21.44 -36.65
C GLY A 458 4.92 -21.03 -36.90
N PRO A 459 3.96 -21.94 -36.72
CA PRO A 459 2.53 -21.67 -36.99
C PRO A 459 1.94 -20.55 -36.11
N GLU A 460 2.44 -20.39 -34.88
CA GLU A 460 1.97 -19.30 -34.01
C GLU A 460 2.38 -17.94 -34.56
N ARG A 461 3.58 -17.82 -35.13
CA ARG A 461 4.04 -16.60 -35.77
C ARG A 461 3.22 -16.27 -37.01
N GLU A 462 2.92 -17.25 -37.85
CA GLU A 462 2.07 -17.04 -39.03
C GLU A 462 0.69 -16.53 -38.61
N THR A 463 0.09 -17.14 -37.61
CA THR A 463 -1.21 -16.70 -37.07
C THR A 463 -1.16 -15.26 -36.53
N PHE A 464 -0.07 -14.91 -35.84
CA PHE A 464 0.17 -13.55 -35.34
C PHE A 464 0.28 -12.54 -36.49
N LEU A 465 1.07 -12.84 -37.53
CA LEU A 465 1.24 -11.98 -38.70
C LEU A 465 -0.06 -11.77 -39.47
N LYS A 466 -0.87 -12.85 -39.66
CA LYS A 466 -2.20 -12.74 -40.26
C LYS A 466 -3.08 -11.79 -39.48
N SER A 467 -3.09 -11.87 -38.15
CA SER A 467 -3.87 -10.95 -37.32
C SER A 467 -3.39 -9.51 -37.40
N VAL A 468 -2.08 -9.27 -37.44
CA VAL A 468 -1.51 -7.91 -37.61
C VAL A 468 -1.95 -7.29 -38.94
N LEU A 469 -1.81 -8.04 -40.03
CA LEU A 469 -2.19 -7.58 -41.36
C LEU A 469 -3.69 -7.38 -41.50
N SER A 470 -4.50 -8.29 -40.99
CA SER A 470 -5.97 -8.15 -40.98
C SER A 470 -6.42 -6.88 -40.24
N ARG A 471 -5.78 -6.55 -39.10
CA ARG A 471 -5.99 -5.28 -38.39
C ARG A 471 -5.55 -4.04 -39.17
N ALA A 472 -4.60 -4.18 -40.09
CA ALA A 472 -4.22 -3.14 -41.04
C ALA A 472 -5.24 -3.03 -42.20
N GLY A 473 -6.02 -4.07 -42.44
CA GLY A 473 -7.05 -4.16 -43.51
C GLY A 473 -6.52 -4.76 -44.79
N ILE A 474 -5.60 -5.69 -44.70
CA ILE A 474 -5.06 -6.51 -45.77
C ILE A 474 -4.84 -7.94 -45.26
N GLU A 475 -5.12 -8.94 -46.07
CA GLU A 475 -4.95 -10.34 -45.71
C GLU A 475 -3.61 -10.89 -46.23
N LEU A 476 -2.90 -11.69 -45.43
CA LEU A 476 -1.61 -12.29 -45.84
C LEU A 476 -1.78 -13.19 -47.07
N GLU A 477 -2.93 -13.81 -47.21
CA GLU A 477 -3.28 -14.67 -48.32
C GLU A 477 -3.43 -13.89 -49.68
N SER A 478 -3.62 -12.59 -49.61
CA SER A 478 -3.68 -11.73 -50.80
C SER A 478 -2.30 -11.43 -51.41
N PHE A 479 -1.23 -11.80 -50.72
CA PHE A 479 0.14 -11.59 -51.20
C PHE A 479 0.55 -12.65 -52.22
N PRO A 480 1.12 -12.27 -53.37
CA PRO A 480 1.83 -13.19 -54.24
C PRO A 480 2.94 -13.94 -53.48
N ASP A 481 3.22 -15.19 -53.81
CA ASP A 481 4.14 -16.06 -53.09
C ASP A 481 5.53 -15.40 -52.89
N THR A 482 6.05 -14.70 -53.90
CA THR A 482 7.33 -13.99 -53.81
C THR A 482 7.28 -12.85 -52.81
N GLN A 483 6.22 -12.08 -52.80
CA GLN A 483 6.05 -10.93 -51.90
C GLN A 483 5.75 -11.40 -50.46
N ARG A 484 5.01 -12.50 -50.30
CA ARG A 484 4.80 -13.16 -49.01
C ARG A 484 6.12 -13.64 -48.41
N THR A 485 6.95 -14.30 -49.20
CA THR A 485 8.29 -14.74 -48.78
C THR A 485 9.17 -13.57 -48.37
N SER A 486 9.17 -12.48 -49.16
CA SER A 486 9.89 -11.25 -48.82
C SER A 486 9.42 -10.64 -47.50
N PHE A 487 8.11 -10.51 -47.31
CA PHE A 487 7.52 -10.00 -46.05
C PHE A 487 7.96 -10.84 -44.85
N LEU A 488 7.84 -12.18 -44.93
CA LEU A 488 8.24 -13.08 -43.86
C LEU A 488 9.74 -12.99 -43.55
N THR A 489 10.58 -12.81 -44.58
CA THR A 489 12.03 -12.68 -44.44
C THR A 489 12.40 -11.36 -43.76
N LEU A 490 11.85 -10.24 -44.24
CA LEU A 490 12.13 -8.92 -43.71
C LEU A 490 11.67 -8.77 -42.26
N THR A 491 10.54 -9.39 -41.89
CA THR A 491 10.00 -9.28 -40.55
C THR A 491 10.46 -10.38 -39.59
N LYS A 492 11.38 -11.28 -40.03
CA LYS A 492 11.76 -12.49 -39.28
C LYS A 492 12.19 -12.19 -37.83
N ASP A 493 12.94 -11.10 -37.64
CA ASP A 493 13.52 -10.72 -36.35
C ASP A 493 12.74 -9.62 -35.62
N TYR A 494 11.53 -9.28 -36.08
CA TYR A 494 10.68 -8.29 -35.42
C TYR A 494 10.01 -8.88 -34.19
N TYR A 495 10.00 -8.09 -33.11
CA TYR A 495 9.21 -8.39 -31.91
C TYR A 495 7.75 -7.92 -32.04
N PRO A 496 6.83 -8.42 -31.21
CA PRO A 496 5.44 -7.93 -31.19
C PRO A 496 5.33 -6.40 -31.05
N SER A 497 6.20 -5.74 -30.31
CA SER A 497 6.25 -4.27 -30.21
C SER A 497 6.55 -3.57 -31.53
N ASP A 498 7.42 -4.17 -32.35
CA ASP A 498 7.75 -3.60 -33.67
C ASP A 498 6.54 -3.69 -34.60
N PHE A 499 5.77 -4.78 -34.50
CA PHE A 499 4.53 -4.94 -35.26
C PHE A 499 3.41 -3.96 -34.83
N ASP A 500 3.35 -3.53 -33.58
CA ASP A 500 2.40 -2.48 -33.15
C ASP A 500 2.75 -1.12 -33.78
N GLN A 501 4.05 -0.79 -33.92
CA GLN A 501 4.49 0.40 -34.63
C GLN A 501 4.24 0.26 -36.13
N LEU A 502 4.63 -0.86 -36.72
CA LEU A 502 4.39 -1.16 -38.14
C LEU A 502 2.89 -1.08 -38.48
N LEU A 503 2.03 -1.64 -37.64
CA LEU A 503 0.57 -1.56 -37.80
C LEU A 503 0.08 -0.10 -37.84
N THR A 504 0.69 0.76 -37.02
CA THR A 504 0.36 2.18 -37.00
C THR A 504 0.74 2.85 -38.34
N GLU A 505 1.94 2.55 -38.87
CA GLU A 505 2.37 3.08 -40.17
C GLU A 505 1.52 2.55 -41.33
N LEU A 506 1.17 1.26 -41.31
CA LEU A 506 0.27 0.67 -42.32
C LEU A 506 -1.12 1.31 -42.29
N LYS A 507 -1.67 1.58 -41.11
CA LYS A 507 -2.96 2.29 -40.97
C LYS A 507 -2.86 3.74 -41.49
N ARG A 508 -1.77 4.44 -41.22
CA ARG A 508 -1.52 5.78 -41.78
C ARG A 508 -1.44 5.76 -43.30
N ARG A 509 -0.75 4.76 -43.88
CA ARG A 509 -0.66 4.57 -45.32
C ARG A 509 -2.03 4.27 -45.93
N ARG A 510 -2.78 3.34 -45.30
CA ARG A 510 -4.16 3.03 -45.72
C ARG A 510 -5.07 4.26 -45.72
N HIS A 511 -4.94 5.12 -44.72
CA HIS A 511 -5.75 6.34 -44.61
C HIS A 511 -5.46 7.31 -45.76
N ARG A 512 -4.20 7.39 -46.21
CA ARG A 512 -3.81 8.25 -47.34
C ARG A 512 -4.21 7.70 -48.72
N GLU A 513 -4.06 6.38 -48.88
CA GLU A 513 -4.23 5.73 -50.22
C GLU A 513 -5.61 5.06 -50.37
N GLY A 514 -6.46 5.04 -49.34
CA GLY A 514 -7.77 4.40 -49.33
C GLY A 514 -7.73 2.89 -49.06
N LYS A 515 -6.76 2.17 -49.66
CA LYS A 515 -6.54 0.73 -49.43
C LYS A 515 -5.03 0.42 -49.41
N LEU A 516 -4.68 -0.72 -48.82
CA LEU A 516 -3.33 -1.26 -48.87
C LEU A 516 -3.19 -2.29 -49.99
N THR A 517 -2.04 -2.29 -50.64
CA THR A 517 -1.61 -3.38 -51.54
C THR A 517 -0.40 -4.09 -50.95
N PRO A 518 -0.10 -5.34 -51.35
CA PRO A 518 1.11 -6.04 -50.87
C PRO A 518 2.40 -5.27 -51.11
N GLU A 519 2.52 -4.56 -52.24
CA GLU A 519 3.66 -3.71 -52.59
C GLU A 519 3.83 -2.59 -51.57
N MET A 520 2.77 -1.88 -51.22
CA MET A 520 2.78 -0.80 -50.21
C MET A 520 3.19 -1.31 -48.84
N VAL A 521 2.78 -2.52 -48.48
CA VAL A 521 3.20 -3.14 -47.21
C VAL A 521 4.69 -3.42 -47.22
N LEU A 522 5.23 -3.96 -48.31
CA LEU A 522 6.66 -4.22 -48.44
C LEU A 522 7.50 -2.93 -48.43
N GLU A 523 7.04 -1.85 -49.09
CA GLU A 523 7.66 -0.55 -49.00
C GLU A 523 7.77 -0.08 -47.55
N VAL A 524 6.64 -0.11 -46.81
CA VAL A 524 6.62 0.31 -45.41
C VAL A 524 7.55 -0.56 -44.54
N VAL A 525 7.57 -1.88 -44.76
CA VAL A 525 8.44 -2.80 -44.01
C VAL A 525 9.92 -2.55 -44.33
N THR A 526 10.24 -2.23 -45.58
CA THR A 526 11.61 -1.95 -45.99
C THR A 526 12.16 -0.65 -45.37
N ASP A 527 11.29 0.36 -45.25
CA ASP A 527 11.63 1.65 -44.65
C ASP A 527 11.57 1.62 -43.10
N PHE A 528 10.94 0.59 -42.53
CA PHE A 528 10.74 0.49 -41.08
C PHE A 528 12.04 0.09 -40.36
N ILE A 529 12.38 0.83 -39.31
CA ILE A 529 13.53 0.55 -38.46
C ILE A 529 13.02 -0.08 -37.15
N PRO A 530 13.26 -1.37 -36.91
CA PRO A 530 12.84 -2.03 -35.69
C PRO A 530 13.66 -1.59 -34.47
N SER A 531 13.12 -1.86 -33.29
CA SER A 531 13.72 -1.46 -32.01
C SER A 531 15.07 -2.13 -31.72
N ASP A 532 15.29 -3.36 -32.17
CA ASP A 532 16.56 -4.11 -31.99
C ASP A 532 17.36 -4.21 -33.31
N ILE A 533 17.98 -3.10 -33.70
CA ILE A 533 18.87 -3.03 -34.88
C ILE A 533 20.05 -4.01 -34.76
N ALA A 534 20.56 -4.25 -33.54
CA ALA A 534 21.71 -5.12 -33.33
C ALA A 534 21.37 -6.59 -33.65
N ARG A 535 20.12 -7.03 -33.44
CA ARG A 535 19.63 -8.35 -33.84
C ARG A 535 19.59 -8.47 -35.37
N GLN A 536 19.10 -7.45 -36.04
CA GLN A 536 19.03 -7.43 -37.52
C GLN A 536 20.39 -7.35 -38.19
N ARG A 537 21.34 -6.61 -37.64
CA ARG A 537 22.73 -6.59 -38.14
C ARG A 537 23.38 -7.98 -38.04
N ARG A 538 23.11 -8.72 -36.96
CA ARG A 538 23.61 -10.11 -36.82
C ARG A 538 22.97 -11.06 -37.83
N SER A 539 21.74 -10.82 -38.25
CA SER A 539 21.05 -11.61 -39.28
C SER A 539 21.40 -11.20 -40.70
N GLY A 540 22.22 -10.17 -40.89
CA GLY A 540 22.66 -9.68 -42.21
C GLY A 540 21.59 -8.94 -43.02
N LEU A 541 20.44 -8.59 -42.38
CA LEU A 541 19.29 -7.96 -43.03
C LEU A 541 19.42 -6.41 -43.11
N VAL A 542 20.22 -5.80 -42.24
CA VAL A 542 20.49 -4.37 -42.24
C VAL A 542 21.92 -4.14 -42.74
N ARG A 543 22.07 -3.46 -43.86
CA ARG A 543 23.38 -3.01 -44.35
C ARG A 543 23.84 -1.81 -43.54
N ASP A 544 25.13 -1.76 -43.22
CA ASP A 544 25.75 -0.54 -42.67
C ASP A 544 25.65 0.55 -43.74
N ASN A 545 24.86 1.59 -43.47
CA ASN A 545 24.88 2.83 -44.23
C ASN A 545 25.85 3.82 -43.57
#